data_31719d8ca51649c503ebf5ed2c287052
#
_entry.id   31719d8ca51649c503ebf5ed2c287052
#
_cell.length_a   1.000
_cell.length_b   1.000
_cell.length_c   1.000
_cell.angle_alpha   90.00
_cell.angle_beta   90.00
_cell.angle_gamma   90.00
#
_symmetry.space_group_name_H-M   'P 1'
#
loop_
_entity.id
_entity.type
_entity.pdbx_description
1 polymer ?
#
loop_
_entity_poly.entity_id
_entity_poly.type
_entity_poly.pdbx_seq_one_letter_code
_entity_poly.pdbx_strand_id
1 'polypeptide(L)'
;MYQYTKDIATDSKGKLKATTWQATPGLFAYRRSIAKDVLGTDDPDKVQEALSTWDKFDKVAEQAAAKGYKMLSGYDDSYRVFSNNVSGPWVDSNNKIVIDDNIMKWVDQTKKYTDKGYNNKSSLWDSTWAADQGPSGKVFGFFFSTWGINFTLLGNSLATPVKEGGKEEVGNGIYGDYAVCEGPQSYYWGGTWICAAAGTDNANLVKDVMKTLCCDKATMKKITEDT
;
A
#
# COMPACT_ATOMS: atom_id res chain seq x y z
N MET A 1 -3.21 -17.16 11.41
CA MET A 1 -2.36 -15.96 11.20
C MET A 1 -1.24 -16.30 10.22
N TYR A 2 -0.94 -15.41 9.30
CA TYR A 2 0.21 -15.54 8.39
C TYR A 2 1.54 -15.45 9.14
N GLN A 3 2.61 -16.04 8.59
CA GLN A 3 3.89 -16.08 9.30
C GLN A 3 4.45 -14.68 9.57
N TYR A 4 4.50 -13.81 8.56
CA TYR A 4 5.00 -12.43 8.74
C TYR A 4 4.27 -11.65 9.85
N THR A 5 2.97 -11.89 10.04
CA THR A 5 2.19 -11.22 11.09
C THR A 5 2.55 -11.74 12.49
N LYS A 6 2.96 -13.00 12.61
CA LYS A 6 3.49 -13.56 13.86
C LYS A 6 4.88 -13.02 14.16
N ASP A 7 5.73 -12.91 13.13
CA ASP A 7 7.10 -12.43 13.27
C ASP A 7 7.13 -11.00 13.80
N ILE A 8 6.26 -10.11 13.25
CA ILE A 8 6.10 -8.74 13.75
C ILE A 8 5.63 -8.72 15.22
N ALA A 9 4.76 -9.63 15.62
CA ALA A 9 4.18 -9.68 16.96
C ALA A 9 5.02 -10.47 17.98
N THR A 10 6.18 -10.98 17.59
CA THR A 10 7.03 -11.81 18.44
C THR A 10 8.18 -11.00 19.00
N ASP A 11 8.38 -11.06 20.31
CA ASP A 11 9.48 -10.35 21.00
C ASP A 11 10.86 -11.04 20.78
N SER A 12 11.91 -10.38 21.24
CA SER A 12 13.29 -10.87 21.15
C SER A 12 13.54 -12.20 21.90
N LYS A 13 12.59 -12.64 22.75
CA LYS A 13 12.63 -13.91 23.49
C LYS A 13 11.78 -15.00 22.81
N GLY A 14 11.27 -14.75 21.60
CA GLY A 14 10.44 -15.68 20.83
C GLY A 14 8.99 -15.79 21.35
N LYS A 15 8.52 -14.86 22.19
CA LYS A 15 7.15 -14.87 22.71
C LYS A 15 6.21 -14.04 21.83
N LEU A 16 5.14 -14.65 21.35
CA LEU A 16 4.05 -13.94 20.66
C LEU A 16 3.32 -13.03 21.66
N LYS A 17 3.25 -11.73 21.33
CA LYS A 17 2.67 -10.68 22.20
C LYS A 17 1.31 -10.20 21.73
N ALA A 18 0.94 -10.47 20.48
CA ALA A 18 -0.29 -9.99 19.90
C ALA A 18 -0.86 -10.98 18.89
N THR A 19 -2.14 -10.85 18.60
CA THR A 19 -2.81 -11.54 17.50
C THR A 19 -3.37 -10.53 16.52
N THR A 20 -3.53 -10.91 15.25
CA THR A 20 -4.10 -10.03 14.23
C THR A 20 -5.26 -10.71 13.50
N TRP A 21 -6.26 -9.92 13.17
CA TRP A 21 -7.37 -10.29 12.29
C TRP A 21 -7.17 -9.80 10.84
N GLN A 22 -6.12 -9.00 10.60
CA GLN A 22 -5.90 -8.34 9.33
C GLN A 22 -4.62 -8.81 8.66
N ALA A 23 -4.71 -9.18 7.37
CA ALA A 23 -3.56 -9.35 6.49
C ALA A 23 -3.50 -8.15 5.54
N THR A 24 -2.30 -7.61 5.33
CA THR A 24 -2.11 -6.37 4.58
C THR A 24 -1.04 -6.52 3.49
N PRO A 25 -1.23 -7.46 2.54
CA PRO A 25 -0.33 -7.58 1.41
C PRO A 25 -0.29 -6.27 0.63
N GLY A 26 0.89 -5.92 0.16
CA GLY A 26 1.11 -4.79 -0.73
C GLY A 26 0.58 -5.08 -2.13
N LEU A 27 0.18 -4.02 -2.82
CA LEU A 27 -0.27 -4.04 -4.20
C LEU A 27 0.06 -2.71 -4.88
N PHE A 28 0.06 -2.70 -6.21
CA PHE A 28 0.13 -1.50 -7.01
C PHE A 28 -1.22 -1.25 -7.67
N ALA A 29 -1.91 -0.19 -7.24
CA ALA A 29 -3.17 0.25 -7.84
C ALA A 29 -2.86 1.20 -9.00
N TYR A 30 -3.32 0.88 -10.19
CA TYR A 30 -3.05 1.68 -11.40
C TYR A 30 -4.34 2.16 -12.06
N ARG A 31 -4.26 3.29 -12.74
CA ARG A 31 -5.33 3.87 -13.57
C ARG A 31 -5.42 3.11 -14.88
N ARG A 32 -6.55 2.41 -15.12
CA ARG A 32 -6.82 1.64 -16.35
C ARG A 32 -6.72 2.50 -17.61
N SER A 33 -7.34 3.67 -17.58
CA SER A 33 -7.32 4.61 -18.72
C SER A 33 -5.91 5.08 -19.05
N ILE A 34 -5.08 5.37 -18.04
CA ILE A 34 -3.70 5.78 -18.24
C ILE A 34 -2.83 4.59 -18.70
N ALA A 35 -3.01 3.40 -18.11
CA ALA A 35 -2.29 2.20 -18.55
C ALA A 35 -2.62 1.87 -20.02
N LYS A 36 -3.88 1.98 -20.42
CA LYS A 36 -4.29 1.77 -21.80
C LYS A 36 -3.65 2.76 -22.77
N ASP A 37 -3.55 4.04 -22.36
CA ASP A 37 -2.85 5.05 -23.17
C ASP A 37 -1.35 4.80 -23.25
N VAL A 38 -0.70 4.52 -22.12
CA VAL A 38 0.77 4.37 -22.02
C VAL A 38 1.27 3.04 -22.59
N LEU A 39 0.59 1.94 -22.26
CA LEU A 39 1.01 0.55 -22.56
C LEU A 39 0.20 -0.11 -23.70
N GLY A 40 -0.90 0.53 -24.13
CA GLY A 40 -1.83 -0.07 -25.10
C GLY A 40 -2.77 -1.12 -24.49
N THR A 41 -2.71 -1.33 -23.17
CA THR A 41 -3.52 -2.32 -22.45
C THR A 41 -3.84 -1.85 -21.03
N ASP A 42 -4.99 -2.27 -20.52
CA ASP A 42 -5.42 -2.10 -19.14
C ASP A 42 -5.65 -3.45 -18.42
N ASP A 43 -5.27 -4.54 -19.09
CA ASP A 43 -5.34 -5.90 -18.55
C ASP A 43 -4.34 -6.09 -17.39
N PRO A 44 -4.79 -6.55 -16.19
CA PRO A 44 -3.93 -6.64 -15.01
C PRO A 44 -2.70 -7.53 -15.20
N ASP A 45 -2.81 -8.64 -15.91
CA ASP A 45 -1.69 -9.57 -16.10
C ASP A 45 -0.62 -8.94 -17.00
N LYS A 46 -1.04 -8.24 -18.07
CA LYS A 46 -0.12 -7.55 -18.98
C LYS A 46 0.52 -6.31 -18.33
N VAL A 47 -0.24 -5.59 -17.51
CA VAL A 47 0.29 -4.48 -16.74
C VAL A 47 1.29 -5.00 -15.70
N GLN A 48 0.98 -6.11 -15.01
CA GLN A 48 1.93 -6.78 -14.12
C GLN A 48 3.22 -7.20 -14.83
N GLU A 49 3.13 -7.77 -16.02
CA GLU A 49 4.32 -8.12 -16.81
C GLU A 49 5.18 -6.88 -17.10
N ALA A 50 4.56 -5.78 -17.47
CA ALA A 50 5.25 -4.50 -17.74
C ALA A 50 5.86 -3.85 -16.49
N LEU A 51 5.36 -4.17 -15.30
CA LEU A 51 5.81 -3.61 -14.01
C LEU A 51 6.60 -4.61 -13.15
N SER A 52 6.92 -5.80 -13.64
CA SER A 52 7.39 -6.95 -12.85
C SER A 52 8.79 -6.81 -12.26
N THR A 53 9.56 -5.79 -12.64
CA THR A 53 10.87 -5.44 -12.07
C THR A 53 11.03 -3.94 -12.00
N TRP A 54 11.95 -3.44 -11.15
CA TRP A 54 12.24 -2.01 -11.06
C TRP A 54 12.73 -1.41 -12.40
N ASP A 55 13.50 -2.16 -13.19
CA ASP A 55 13.95 -1.70 -14.52
C ASP A 55 12.78 -1.54 -15.50
N LYS A 56 11.82 -2.45 -15.46
CA LYS A 56 10.59 -2.36 -16.27
C LYS A 56 9.70 -1.22 -15.77
N PHE A 57 9.55 -1.09 -14.45
CA PHE A 57 8.80 -0.02 -13.81
C PHE A 57 9.35 1.37 -14.21
N ASP A 58 10.68 1.52 -14.22
CA ASP A 58 11.36 2.74 -14.67
C ASP A 58 11.10 3.06 -16.16
N LYS A 59 11.05 2.04 -17.02
CA LYS A 59 10.69 2.22 -18.44
C LYS A 59 9.26 2.70 -18.62
N VAL A 60 8.33 2.14 -17.84
CA VAL A 60 6.93 2.61 -17.84
C VAL A 60 6.84 4.04 -17.30
N ALA A 61 7.62 4.40 -16.29
CA ALA A 61 7.70 5.78 -15.79
C ALA A 61 8.16 6.78 -16.87
N GLU A 62 9.14 6.40 -17.68
CA GLU A 62 9.60 7.20 -18.81
C GLU A 62 8.52 7.35 -19.88
N GLN A 63 7.84 6.25 -20.24
CA GLN A 63 6.74 6.25 -21.21
C GLN A 63 5.56 7.10 -20.73
N ALA A 64 5.19 6.99 -19.45
CA ALA A 64 4.14 7.79 -18.84
C ALA A 64 4.49 9.29 -18.87
N ALA A 65 5.72 9.65 -18.51
CA ALA A 65 6.19 11.03 -18.54
C ALA A 65 6.19 11.61 -19.95
N ALA A 66 6.56 10.84 -20.97
CA ALA A 66 6.52 11.26 -22.38
C ALA A 66 5.10 11.61 -22.85
N LYS A 67 4.07 11.08 -22.18
CA LYS A 67 2.66 11.37 -22.43
C LYS A 67 2.05 12.38 -21.46
N GLY A 68 2.85 12.98 -20.60
CA GLY A 68 2.40 14.00 -19.65
C GLY A 68 1.79 13.46 -18.36
N TYR A 69 1.97 12.16 -18.08
CA TYR A 69 1.58 11.53 -16.82
C TYR A 69 2.75 11.48 -15.84
N LYS A 70 2.43 11.29 -14.56
CA LYS A 70 3.39 10.90 -13.52
C LYS A 70 3.31 9.42 -13.25
N MET A 71 4.41 8.77 -12.92
CA MET A 71 4.39 7.37 -12.53
C MET A 71 3.86 7.20 -11.11
N LEU A 72 4.31 8.06 -10.19
CA LEU A 72 3.93 8.10 -8.79
C LEU A 72 3.52 9.53 -8.40
N SER A 73 2.79 9.67 -7.29
CA SER A 73 2.41 10.98 -6.77
C SER A 73 3.56 11.66 -6.03
N GLY A 74 4.23 10.95 -5.14
CA GLY A 74 5.14 11.57 -4.19
C GLY A 74 6.49 10.90 -3.98
N TYR A 75 7.20 11.48 -3.02
CA TYR A 75 8.56 11.07 -2.65
C TYR A 75 8.59 9.71 -1.94
N ASP A 76 7.57 9.40 -1.18
CA ASP A 76 7.50 8.28 -0.23
C ASP A 76 6.54 7.16 -0.67
N ASP A 77 5.91 7.28 -1.86
CA ASP A 77 4.99 6.28 -2.39
C ASP A 77 5.58 4.86 -2.42
N SER A 78 6.82 4.71 -2.87
CA SER A 78 7.49 3.42 -2.96
C SER A 78 8.25 3.01 -1.69
N TYR A 79 8.31 3.87 -0.66
CA TYR A 79 9.13 3.63 0.53
C TYR A 79 8.87 2.26 1.18
N ARG A 80 7.60 1.86 1.33
CA ARG A 80 7.23 0.59 1.98
C ARG A 80 7.77 -0.63 1.25
N VAL A 81 7.84 -0.57 -0.08
CA VAL A 81 8.37 -1.66 -0.90
C VAL A 81 9.84 -1.92 -0.58
N PHE A 82 10.62 -0.86 -0.44
CA PHE A 82 12.05 -0.97 -0.09
C PHE A 82 12.27 -1.26 1.39
N SER A 83 11.56 -0.55 2.28
CA SER A 83 11.78 -0.67 3.73
C SER A 83 11.32 -2.02 4.32
N ASN A 84 10.43 -2.74 3.67
CA ASN A 84 10.05 -4.10 4.08
C ASN A 84 11.13 -5.16 3.74
N ASN A 85 12.08 -4.81 2.89
CA ASN A 85 13.11 -5.71 2.39
C ASN A 85 14.51 -5.37 2.91
N VAL A 86 14.60 -4.67 4.03
CA VAL A 86 15.88 -4.38 4.70
C VAL A 86 16.44 -5.63 5.37
N SER A 87 17.77 -5.72 5.41
CA SER A 87 18.50 -6.86 5.95
C SER A 87 18.66 -6.83 7.49
N GLY A 88 18.43 -5.67 8.11
CA GLY A 88 18.63 -5.50 9.54
C GLY A 88 18.00 -4.23 10.11
N PRO A 89 18.13 -4.02 11.42
CA PRO A 89 17.57 -2.87 12.10
C PRO A 89 18.35 -1.58 11.78
N TRP A 90 17.70 -0.42 11.94
CA TRP A 90 18.31 0.89 11.80
C TRP A 90 19.42 1.19 12.81
N VAL A 91 19.45 0.47 13.93
CA VAL A 91 20.48 0.62 14.98
C VAL A 91 21.09 -0.75 15.24
N ASP A 92 22.40 -0.85 15.12
CA ASP A 92 23.15 -2.09 15.38
C ASP A 92 23.34 -2.36 16.89
N SER A 93 23.96 -3.49 17.22
CA SER A 93 24.25 -3.88 18.61
C SER A 93 25.23 -2.92 19.34
N ASN A 94 25.90 -2.03 18.61
CA ASN A 94 26.82 -1.03 19.14
C ASN A 94 26.19 0.37 19.24
N ASN A 95 24.85 0.46 19.11
CA ASN A 95 24.08 1.70 19.07
C ASN A 95 24.50 2.67 17.93
N LYS A 96 24.95 2.13 16.82
CA LYS A 96 25.25 2.93 15.60
C LYS A 96 24.12 2.83 14.61
N ILE A 97 23.83 3.96 13.94
CA ILE A 97 22.88 4.01 12.85
C ILE A 97 23.45 3.24 11.64
N VAL A 98 22.66 2.33 11.10
CA VAL A 98 22.96 1.56 9.89
C VAL A 98 21.91 1.91 8.85
N ILE A 99 22.35 2.39 7.70
CA ILE A 99 21.47 2.66 6.56
C ILE A 99 21.60 1.45 5.61
N ASP A 100 20.51 0.72 5.48
CA ASP A 100 20.45 -0.46 4.60
C ASP A 100 20.52 -0.05 3.12
N ASP A 101 21.13 -0.89 2.28
CA ASP A 101 21.25 -0.65 0.84
C ASP A 101 19.88 -0.51 0.15
N ASN A 102 18.84 -1.19 0.63
CA ASN A 102 17.49 -1.03 0.08
C ASN A 102 16.90 0.35 0.40
N ILE A 103 17.25 0.94 1.54
CA ILE A 103 16.86 2.32 1.83
C ILE A 103 17.56 3.29 0.88
N MET A 104 18.86 3.06 0.59
CA MET A 104 19.57 3.88 -0.39
C MET A 104 19.01 3.74 -1.79
N LYS A 105 18.60 2.54 -2.22
CA LYS A 105 17.89 2.33 -3.50
C LYS A 105 16.60 3.14 -3.60
N TRP A 106 15.83 3.22 -2.51
CA TRP A 106 14.66 4.09 -2.46
C TRP A 106 15.02 5.58 -2.59
N VAL A 107 16.06 6.03 -1.90
CA VAL A 107 16.56 7.41 -2.00
C VAL A 107 16.96 7.74 -3.44
N ASP A 108 17.71 6.85 -4.08
CA ASP A 108 18.16 7.02 -5.47
C ASP A 108 16.98 7.03 -6.46
N GLN A 109 16.00 6.13 -6.28
CA GLN A 109 14.80 6.11 -7.10
C GLN A 109 14.00 7.40 -6.93
N THR A 110 13.73 7.80 -5.70
CA THR A 110 12.96 9.01 -5.40
C THR A 110 13.64 10.25 -5.97
N LYS A 111 14.96 10.37 -5.81
CA LYS A 111 15.75 11.46 -6.42
C LYS A 111 15.61 11.43 -7.95
N LYS A 112 15.83 10.28 -8.59
CA LYS A 112 15.71 10.10 -10.04
C LYS A 112 14.31 10.51 -10.53
N TYR A 113 13.25 10.08 -9.83
CA TYR A 113 11.87 10.37 -10.23
C TYR A 113 11.54 11.86 -10.08
N THR A 114 12.07 12.50 -9.05
CA THR A 114 11.93 13.93 -8.84
C THR A 114 12.66 14.74 -9.90
N ASP A 115 13.92 14.39 -10.19
CA ASP A 115 14.77 15.09 -11.18
C ASP A 115 14.20 14.94 -12.60
N LYS A 116 13.64 13.77 -12.94
CA LYS A 116 13.04 13.49 -14.25
C LYS A 116 11.56 13.88 -14.35
N GLY A 117 10.97 14.37 -13.28
CA GLY A 117 9.57 14.76 -13.26
C GLY A 117 8.59 13.59 -13.35
N TYR A 118 8.95 12.41 -12.85
CA TYR A 118 8.10 11.22 -12.82
C TYR A 118 7.16 11.18 -11.61
N ASN A 119 7.27 12.13 -10.69
CA ASN A 119 6.36 12.33 -9.57
C ASN A 119 5.89 13.79 -9.46
N ASN A 120 4.85 14.03 -8.65
CA ASN A 120 4.29 15.36 -8.37
C ASN A 120 4.90 16.01 -7.12
N LYS A 121 5.93 15.42 -6.52
CA LYS A 121 6.60 15.93 -5.30
C LYS A 121 5.68 16.06 -4.10
N SER A 122 4.64 15.23 -4.04
CA SER A 122 3.75 15.14 -2.88
C SER A 122 4.36 14.25 -1.79
N SER A 123 3.71 14.19 -0.65
CA SER A 123 3.95 13.19 0.40
C SER A 123 2.68 12.42 0.68
N LEU A 124 2.82 11.19 1.18
CA LEU A 124 1.68 10.39 1.62
C LEU A 124 0.79 11.20 2.58
N TRP A 125 -0.51 11.14 2.35
CA TRP A 125 -1.56 11.78 3.16
C TRP A 125 -1.70 13.29 2.99
N ASP A 126 -0.90 13.94 2.16
CA ASP A 126 -1.17 15.34 1.85
C ASP A 126 -2.33 15.52 0.85
N SER A 127 -2.79 16.77 0.70
CA SER A 127 -3.91 17.08 -0.19
C SER A 127 -3.60 16.85 -1.67
N THR A 128 -2.35 16.99 -2.09
CA THR A 128 -1.90 16.74 -3.47
C THR A 128 -1.96 15.24 -3.76
N TRP A 129 -1.45 14.43 -2.84
CA TRP A 129 -1.52 12.97 -2.96
C TRP A 129 -2.97 12.47 -3.05
N ALA A 130 -3.87 13.03 -2.24
CA ALA A 130 -5.30 12.70 -2.30
C ALA A 130 -5.93 13.15 -3.64
N ALA A 131 -5.61 14.36 -4.11
CA ALA A 131 -6.12 14.88 -5.39
C ALA A 131 -5.61 14.09 -6.60
N ASP A 132 -4.38 13.58 -6.56
CA ASP A 132 -3.79 12.75 -7.59
C ASP A 132 -4.53 11.41 -7.79
N GLN A 133 -5.24 10.92 -6.77
CA GLN A 133 -6.11 9.75 -6.84
C GLN A 133 -7.46 10.03 -7.50
N GLY A 134 -7.79 11.28 -7.69
CA GLY A 134 -9.09 11.75 -8.15
C GLY A 134 -9.16 12.04 -9.66
N PRO A 135 -10.30 12.57 -10.11
CA PRO A 135 -10.57 12.84 -11.52
C PRO A 135 -9.59 13.79 -12.21
N SER A 136 -9.03 14.74 -11.46
CA SER A 136 -8.03 15.70 -11.97
C SER A 136 -6.61 15.13 -11.99
N GLY A 137 -6.35 14.02 -11.29
CA GLY A 137 -5.04 13.40 -11.18
C GLY A 137 -4.55 12.79 -12.49
N LYS A 138 -3.26 12.94 -12.75
CA LYS A 138 -2.58 12.37 -13.93
C LYS A 138 -1.46 11.42 -13.49
N VAL A 139 -1.70 10.63 -12.46
CA VAL A 139 -0.75 9.67 -11.90
C VAL A 139 -1.11 8.26 -12.38
N PHE A 140 -0.10 7.52 -12.86
CA PHE A 140 -0.26 6.17 -13.37
C PHE A 140 -0.75 5.21 -12.29
N GLY A 141 -0.14 5.29 -11.08
CA GLY A 141 -0.56 4.41 -9.98
C GLY A 141 0.07 4.73 -8.64
N PHE A 142 -0.34 3.95 -7.65
CA PHE A 142 -0.04 4.13 -6.23
C PHE A 142 0.32 2.79 -5.61
N PHE A 143 1.36 2.77 -4.79
CA PHE A 143 1.63 1.64 -3.91
C PHE A 143 0.68 1.68 -2.73
N PHE A 144 -0.12 0.64 -2.59
CA PHE A 144 -1.11 0.51 -1.52
C PHE A 144 -1.00 -0.84 -0.80
N SER A 145 -1.87 -1.03 0.13
CA SER A 145 -2.26 -2.31 0.70
C SER A 145 -3.77 -2.47 0.54
N THR A 146 -4.28 -3.67 0.75
CA THR A 146 -5.70 -4.00 0.58
C THR A 146 -6.64 -3.03 1.31
N TRP A 147 -6.31 -2.61 2.53
CA TRP A 147 -7.11 -1.65 3.30
C TRP A 147 -7.15 -0.25 2.66
N GLY A 148 -6.09 0.14 1.93
CA GLY A 148 -5.99 1.49 1.35
C GLY A 148 -6.96 1.72 0.20
N ILE A 149 -7.43 0.65 -0.44
CA ILE A 149 -8.43 0.75 -1.52
C ILE A 149 -9.70 1.40 -0.98
N ASN A 150 -10.33 0.81 0.01
CA ASN A 150 -11.57 1.34 0.59
C ASN A 150 -11.34 2.58 1.46
N PHE A 151 -10.19 2.67 2.13
CA PHE A 151 -9.91 3.77 3.06
C PHE A 151 -9.68 5.12 2.37
N THR A 152 -9.04 5.14 1.20
CA THR A 152 -8.73 6.40 0.50
C THR A 152 -9.05 6.36 -0.98
N LEU A 153 -8.61 5.33 -1.71
CA LEU A 153 -8.56 5.34 -3.17
C LEU A 153 -9.96 5.47 -3.79
N LEU A 154 -10.91 4.67 -3.34
CA LEU A 154 -12.28 4.72 -3.86
C LEU A 154 -12.94 6.06 -3.56
N GLY A 155 -12.84 6.55 -2.32
CA GLY A 155 -13.40 7.85 -1.95
C GLY A 155 -12.80 9.01 -2.73
N ASN A 156 -11.49 9.03 -2.91
CA ASN A 156 -10.79 10.07 -3.67
C ASN A 156 -11.04 9.99 -5.19
N SER A 157 -11.47 8.84 -5.71
CA SER A 157 -11.81 8.67 -7.12
C SER A 157 -13.11 9.35 -7.53
N LEU A 158 -13.96 9.72 -6.57
CA LEU A 158 -15.26 10.32 -6.81
C LEU A 158 -15.17 11.81 -7.16
N ALA A 159 -15.96 12.27 -8.12
CA ALA A 159 -16.15 13.70 -8.38
C ALA A 159 -17.09 14.35 -7.33
N THR A 160 -18.11 13.61 -6.90
CA THR A 160 -19.00 14.00 -5.80
C THR A 160 -18.84 13.00 -4.66
N PRO A 161 -18.25 13.42 -3.52
CA PRO A 161 -18.06 12.54 -2.36
C PRO A 161 -19.37 12.00 -1.79
N VAL A 162 -19.33 10.81 -1.17
CA VAL A 162 -20.52 10.19 -0.55
C VAL A 162 -21.16 11.11 0.50
N LYS A 163 -20.35 11.79 1.32
CA LYS A 163 -20.82 12.79 2.32
C LYS A 163 -21.58 13.98 1.70
N GLU A 164 -21.43 14.22 0.41
CA GLU A 164 -22.08 15.28 -0.37
C GLU A 164 -23.22 14.71 -1.28
N GLY A 165 -23.64 13.48 -1.02
CA GLY A 165 -24.73 12.81 -1.77
C GLY A 165 -24.27 12.03 -3.01
N GLY A 166 -22.98 11.95 -3.26
CA GLY A 166 -22.43 11.10 -4.31
C GLY A 166 -22.60 9.62 -4.00
N LYS A 167 -22.42 8.78 -5.02
CA LYS A 167 -22.43 7.32 -4.88
C LYS A 167 -21.14 6.72 -5.42
N GLU A 168 -20.74 5.60 -4.86
CA GLU A 168 -19.65 4.78 -5.35
C GLU A 168 -20.10 3.94 -6.55
N GLU A 169 -20.26 4.59 -7.69
CA GLU A 169 -20.72 3.97 -8.92
C GLU A 169 -20.01 4.55 -10.17
N VAL A 170 -19.94 3.76 -11.21
CA VAL A 170 -19.38 4.20 -12.50
C VAL A 170 -20.19 5.39 -13.04
N GLY A 171 -19.47 6.46 -13.38
CA GLY A 171 -20.06 7.73 -13.78
C GLY A 171 -19.86 8.83 -12.74
N ASN A 172 -19.53 8.50 -11.49
CA ASN A 172 -19.11 9.48 -10.51
C ASN A 172 -17.58 9.60 -10.48
N GLY A 173 -17.05 10.60 -11.17
CA GLY A 173 -15.62 10.81 -11.33
C GLY A 173 -14.93 9.71 -12.13
N ILE A 174 -13.92 9.11 -11.53
CA ILE A 174 -13.14 8.01 -12.13
C ILE A 174 -13.35 6.68 -11.37
N TYR A 175 -14.45 6.56 -10.64
CA TYR A 175 -14.80 5.30 -9.99
C TYR A 175 -14.88 4.16 -11.01
N GLY A 176 -14.20 3.04 -10.73
CA GLY A 176 -14.06 1.91 -11.66
C GLY A 176 -12.87 2.01 -12.63
N ASP A 177 -12.14 3.12 -12.68
CA ASP A 177 -10.94 3.27 -13.51
C ASP A 177 -9.65 2.77 -12.84
N TYR A 178 -9.74 2.15 -11.68
CA TYR A 178 -8.60 1.50 -11.02
C TYR A 178 -8.64 -0.01 -11.18
N ALA A 179 -7.45 -0.60 -11.34
CA ALA A 179 -7.20 -2.02 -11.16
C ALA A 179 -5.93 -2.20 -10.34
N VAL A 180 -5.67 -3.43 -9.92
CA VAL A 180 -4.53 -3.76 -9.07
C VAL A 180 -3.67 -4.84 -9.70
N CYS A 181 -2.36 -4.79 -9.41
CA CYS A 181 -1.39 -5.83 -9.71
C CYS A 181 -0.35 -5.90 -8.57
N GLU A 182 0.57 -6.86 -8.62
CA GLU A 182 1.58 -7.03 -7.57
C GLU A 182 2.64 -5.91 -7.57
N GLY A 183 2.97 -5.39 -8.76
CA GLY A 183 4.05 -4.44 -8.94
C GLY A 183 5.44 -5.11 -9.02
N PRO A 184 6.54 -4.35 -8.85
CA PRO A 184 7.90 -4.83 -9.10
C PRO A 184 8.47 -5.70 -7.97
N GLN A 185 7.90 -5.65 -6.77
CA GLN A 185 8.45 -6.32 -5.60
C GLN A 185 7.38 -6.47 -4.51
N SER A 186 7.34 -7.63 -3.87
CA SER A 186 6.41 -7.92 -2.77
C SER A 186 6.74 -7.09 -1.52
N TYR A 187 5.70 -6.66 -0.81
CA TYR A 187 5.79 -5.96 0.46
C TYR A 187 4.48 -6.11 1.25
N TYR A 188 4.44 -5.57 2.45
CA TYR A 188 3.23 -5.38 3.22
C TYR A 188 3.16 -3.96 3.78
N TRP A 189 1.95 -3.46 4.03
CA TRP A 189 1.77 -2.14 4.62
C TRP A 189 0.65 -2.14 5.64
N GLY A 190 1.03 -1.90 6.91
CA GLY A 190 0.10 -1.83 8.02
C GLY A 190 -0.21 -3.18 8.65
N GLY A 191 -1.39 -3.30 9.18
CA GLY A 191 -1.87 -4.39 9.99
C GLY A 191 -2.36 -3.89 11.35
N THR A 192 -3.28 -4.62 11.94
CA THR A 192 -3.83 -4.30 13.26
C THR A 192 -3.59 -5.48 14.17
N TRP A 193 -2.91 -5.25 15.29
CA TRP A 193 -2.64 -6.26 16.30
C TRP A 193 -3.39 -5.96 17.58
N ILE A 194 -4.03 -6.99 18.15
CA ILE A 194 -4.72 -6.92 19.43
C ILE A 194 -3.80 -7.50 20.49
N CYS A 195 -3.52 -6.68 21.51
CA CYS A 195 -2.69 -7.04 22.65
C CYS A 195 -3.51 -7.04 23.94
N ALA A 196 -3.15 -7.89 24.91
CA ALA A 196 -3.61 -7.75 26.27
C ALA A 196 -2.76 -6.72 27.03
N ALA A 197 -3.39 -5.82 27.79
CA ALA A 197 -2.65 -4.96 28.71
C ALA A 197 -1.99 -5.79 29.82
N ALA A 198 -0.74 -5.49 30.16
CA ALA A 198 -0.08 -6.12 31.29
C ALA A 198 -0.80 -5.78 32.59
N GLY A 199 -1.07 -6.79 33.42
CA GLY A 199 -1.79 -6.60 34.70
C GLY A 199 -3.31 -6.45 34.58
N THR A 200 -3.90 -6.77 33.41
CA THR A 200 -5.37 -6.77 33.30
C THR A 200 -6.03 -7.77 34.23
N ASP A 201 -7.08 -7.34 34.94
CA ASP A 201 -7.94 -8.21 35.76
C ASP A 201 -8.91 -9.04 34.91
N ASN A 202 -9.02 -8.74 33.60
CA ASN A 202 -9.97 -9.36 32.68
C ASN A 202 -9.30 -10.31 31.67
N ALA A 203 -8.24 -11.02 32.06
CA ALA A 203 -7.43 -11.85 31.17
C ALA A 203 -8.24 -12.86 30.35
N ASN A 204 -9.26 -13.49 30.95
CA ASN A 204 -10.11 -14.45 30.25
C ASN A 204 -10.98 -13.79 29.20
N LEU A 205 -11.59 -12.64 29.49
CA LEU A 205 -12.37 -11.88 28.52
C LEU A 205 -11.51 -11.41 27.35
N VAL A 206 -10.33 -10.87 27.62
CA VAL A 206 -9.38 -10.45 26.57
C VAL A 206 -8.99 -11.63 25.67
N LYS A 207 -8.72 -12.79 26.27
CA LYS A 207 -8.42 -14.03 25.53
C LYS A 207 -9.58 -14.43 24.61
N ASP A 208 -10.81 -14.36 25.09
CA ASP A 208 -12.00 -14.70 24.30
C ASP A 208 -12.22 -13.72 23.15
N VAL A 209 -12.03 -12.42 23.38
CA VAL A 209 -12.07 -11.37 22.34
C VAL A 209 -11.01 -11.65 21.27
N MET A 210 -9.75 -11.86 21.66
CA MET A 210 -8.64 -12.15 20.74
C MET A 210 -8.89 -13.43 19.93
N LYS A 211 -9.42 -14.50 20.59
CA LYS A 211 -9.76 -15.75 19.92
C LYS A 211 -10.88 -15.57 18.90
N THR A 212 -11.95 -14.88 19.28
CA THR A 212 -13.09 -14.62 18.40
C THR A 212 -12.69 -13.80 17.18
N LEU A 213 -12.01 -12.67 17.39
CA LEU A 213 -11.66 -11.76 16.28
C LEU A 213 -10.52 -12.26 15.40
N CYS A 214 -9.58 -13.06 15.93
CA CYS A 214 -8.37 -13.41 15.18
C CYS A 214 -8.27 -14.89 14.78
N CYS A 215 -9.08 -15.78 15.36
CA CYS A 215 -8.94 -17.22 15.19
C CYS A 215 -10.26 -17.91 14.80
N ASP A 216 -11.41 -17.28 15.02
CA ASP A 216 -12.70 -17.89 14.67
C ASP A 216 -12.98 -17.71 13.19
N LYS A 217 -13.15 -18.85 12.48
CA LYS A 217 -13.36 -18.87 11.03
C LYS A 217 -14.70 -18.23 10.62
N ALA A 218 -15.76 -18.44 11.41
CA ALA A 218 -17.08 -17.91 11.10
C ALA A 218 -17.10 -16.38 11.24
N THR A 219 -16.50 -15.87 12.30
CA THR A 219 -16.33 -14.43 12.52
C THR A 219 -15.49 -13.79 11.41
N MET A 220 -14.36 -14.40 11.03
CA MET A 220 -13.52 -13.89 9.97
C MET A 220 -14.23 -13.89 8.60
N LYS A 221 -15.00 -14.95 8.32
CA LYS A 221 -15.81 -15.01 7.10
C LYS A 221 -16.83 -13.86 7.07
N LYS A 222 -17.55 -13.65 8.17
CA LYS A 222 -18.52 -12.56 8.27
C LYS A 222 -17.88 -11.18 8.09
N ILE A 223 -16.76 -10.91 8.74
CA ILE A 223 -16.02 -9.64 8.56
C ILE A 223 -15.66 -9.43 7.09
N THR A 224 -15.18 -10.48 6.40
CA THR A 224 -14.78 -10.39 4.99
C THR A 224 -15.96 -10.18 4.04
N GLU A 225 -17.14 -10.71 4.39
CA GLU A 225 -18.36 -10.58 3.57
C GLU A 225 -19.07 -9.24 3.79
N ASP A 226 -18.94 -8.66 4.99
CA ASP A 226 -19.64 -7.42 5.38
C ASP A 226 -18.82 -6.14 5.08
N THR A 227 -17.54 -6.27 4.67
CA THR A 227 -16.64 -5.15 4.34
C THR A 227 -16.17 -5.19 2.90
#